data_ccfb512b1c847c1f5fd3d29a7cac8fd2
#
_entry.id   ccfb512b1c847c1f5fd3d29a7cac8fd2
#
_cell.length_a   1.000
_cell.length_b   1.000
_cell.length_c   1.000
_cell.angle_alpha   90.00
_cell.angle_beta   90.00
_cell.angle_gamma   90.00
#
_symmetry.space_group_name_H-M   'P 1'
#
loop_
_entity.id
_entity.type
_entity.pdbx_description
1 polymer ?
#
loop_
_entity_poly.entity_id
_entity_poly.type
_entity_poly.pdbx_seq_one_letter_code
_entity_poly.pdbx_strand_id
1 'polypeptide(L)'
;MSYDKTIVKKPWGYEYLAYENDKVGLWFLYIAKDQQTSMHCHPNKTTGLILLDGEAELSFLSDSCKLKPVSKTMIRKGLFHSTKATSDNGAFVFEIETPVQKHDLVRLEDKYGREGKPYE
;
A
#
# COMPACT_ATOMS: atom_id res chain seq x y z
N MET A 1 14.69 -4.26 -8.42
CA MET A 1 14.35 -3.31 -7.34
C MET A 1 14.90 -3.83 -6.03
N SER A 2 15.56 -2.98 -5.27
CA SER A 2 16.16 -3.38 -4.00
C SER A 2 15.42 -2.75 -2.84
N TYR A 3 14.98 -3.57 -1.89
CA TYR A 3 14.35 -3.11 -0.66
C TYR A 3 15.38 -2.86 0.46
N ASP A 4 16.65 -2.99 0.14
CA ASP A 4 17.71 -2.60 1.06
C ASP A 4 17.94 -1.10 1.07
N LYS A 5 17.39 -0.41 0.08
CA LYS A 5 17.48 1.05 0.01
C LYS A 5 16.44 1.68 0.91
N THR A 6 16.77 2.83 1.45
CA THR A 6 15.89 3.55 2.35
C THR A 6 14.58 3.94 1.64
N ILE A 7 14.67 4.48 0.43
CA ILE A 7 13.50 4.93 -0.32
C ILE A 7 13.48 4.28 -1.68
N VAL A 8 12.33 3.71 -2.03
CA VAL A 8 12.11 3.08 -3.33
C VAL A 8 11.02 3.88 -4.05
N LYS A 9 11.35 4.43 -5.22
CA LYS A 9 10.40 5.21 -6.01
C LYS A 9 9.38 4.30 -6.68
N LYS A 10 8.14 4.77 -6.70
CA LYS A 10 7.00 4.08 -7.32
C LYS A 10 6.29 5.06 -8.26
N PRO A 11 5.48 4.56 -9.21
CA PRO A 11 4.72 5.46 -10.09
C PRO A 11 3.80 6.42 -9.33
N TRP A 12 3.30 6.00 -8.18
CA TRP A 12 2.36 6.77 -7.37
C TRP A 12 3.02 7.60 -6.26
N GLY A 13 4.33 7.46 -6.03
CA GLY A 13 5.02 8.16 -4.97
C GLY A 13 6.29 7.43 -4.56
N TYR A 14 6.38 7.07 -3.29
CA TYR A 14 7.53 6.30 -2.82
C TYR A 14 7.16 5.47 -1.60
N GLU A 15 8.00 4.48 -1.32
CA GLU A 15 7.87 3.68 -0.11
C GLU A 15 9.25 3.30 0.42
N TYR A 16 9.30 2.95 1.69
CA TYR A 16 10.49 2.29 2.22
C TYR A 16 10.12 1.40 3.40
N LEU A 17 10.94 0.36 3.55
CA LEU A 17 10.80 -0.60 4.64
C LEU A 17 11.55 -0.02 5.84
N ALA A 18 10.78 0.50 6.80
CA ALA A 18 11.34 1.20 7.95
C ALA A 18 11.93 0.25 9.00
N TYR A 19 11.36 -0.95 9.09
CA TYR A 19 11.82 -1.95 10.05
C TYR A 19 11.30 -3.31 9.63
N GLU A 20 12.12 -4.34 9.83
CA GLU A 20 11.66 -5.71 9.64
C GLU A 20 12.38 -6.66 10.60
N ASN A 21 11.70 -7.75 10.92
CA ASN A 21 12.30 -8.89 11.60
C ASN A 21 11.69 -10.15 10.96
N ASP A 22 11.86 -11.31 11.60
CA ASP A 22 11.36 -12.57 11.03
C ASP A 22 9.84 -12.71 11.05
N LYS A 23 9.11 -11.78 11.66
CA LYS A 23 7.66 -11.86 11.83
C LYS A 23 6.90 -10.69 11.24
N VAL A 24 7.50 -9.50 11.19
CA VAL A 24 6.77 -8.29 10.81
C VAL A 24 7.64 -7.36 9.98
N GLY A 25 7.02 -6.68 9.02
CA GLY A 25 7.62 -5.59 8.28
C GLY A 25 6.82 -4.32 8.47
N LEU A 26 7.51 -3.20 8.64
CA LEU A 26 6.90 -1.88 8.82
C LEU A 26 7.30 -0.99 7.65
N TRP A 27 6.30 -0.51 6.93
CA TRP A 27 6.48 0.27 5.71
C TRP A 27 5.92 1.67 5.85
N PHE A 28 6.62 2.65 5.27
CA PHE A 28 6.05 3.98 5.04
C PHE A 28 5.83 4.17 3.55
N LEU A 29 4.64 4.68 3.19
CA LEU A 29 4.28 4.99 1.81
C LEU A 29 3.84 6.44 1.73
N TYR A 30 4.37 7.15 0.75
CA TYR A 30 3.83 8.45 0.36
C TYR A 30 3.14 8.29 -0.98
N ILE A 31 1.87 8.65 -1.05
CA ILE A 31 1.08 8.60 -2.28
C ILE A 31 0.79 10.03 -2.67
N ALA A 32 1.25 10.43 -3.84
CA ALA A 32 1.08 11.79 -4.34
C ALA A 32 -0.39 12.07 -4.66
N LYS A 33 -0.76 13.33 -4.66
CA LYS A 33 -2.14 13.77 -4.95
C LYS A 33 -2.69 13.08 -6.19
N ASP A 34 -3.89 12.52 -6.08
CA ASP A 34 -4.64 11.83 -7.14
C ASP A 34 -3.96 10.59 -7.71
N GLN A 35 -2.83 10.19 -7.16
CA GLN A 35 -2.19 8.93 -7.52
C GLN A 35 -2.72 7.80 -6.66
N GLN A 36 -2.53 6.58 -7.10
CA GLN A 36 -3.05 5.42 -6.39
C GLN A 36 -2.18 4.19 -6.60
N THR A 37 -2.21 3.31 -5.61
CA THR A 37 -1.60 2.00 -5.76
C THR A 37 -2.46 1.15 -6.69
N SER A 38 -1.90 0.06 -7.20
CA SER A 38 -2.68 -0.86 -8.03
C SER A 38 -3.82 -1.49 -7.23
N MET A 39 -4.83 -1.99 -7.93
CA MET A 39 -5.81 -2.89 -7.33
C MET A 39 -5.14 -4.25 -7.23
N HIS A 40 -4.78 -4.66 -6.04
CA HIS A 40 -3.96 -5.85 -5.80
C HIS A 40 -4.35 -6.54 -4.51
N CYS A 41 -3.92 -7.78 -4.37
CA CYS A 41 -4.04 -8.49 -3.11
C CYS A 41 -2.71 -9.13 -2.73
N HIS A 42 -2.61 -9.48 -1.46
CA HIS A 42 -1.47 -10.22 -0.92
C HIS A 42 -1.97 -11.60 -0.50
N PRO A 43 -1.68 -12.65 -1.30
CA PRO A 43 -2.23 -13.98 -1.00
C PRO A 43 -1.83 -14.57 0.35
N ASN A 44 -0.64 -14.23 0.84
CA ASN A 44 -0.08 -14.92 2.00
C ASN A 44 0.21 -14.01 3.20
N LYS A 45 -0.07 -12.72 3.11
CA LYS A 45 0.18 -11.81 4.23
C LYS A 45 -1.03 -10.98 4.58
N THR A 46 -1.08 -10.56 5.85
CA THR A 46 -2.07 -9.63 6.36
C THR A 46 -1.41 -8.26 6.49
N THR A 47 -2.14 -7.21 6.16
CA THR A 47 -1.63 -5.84 6.22
C THR A 47 -2.49 -4.98 7.14
N GLY A 48 -1.86 -4.32 8.10
CA GLY A 48 -2.50 -3.24 8.84
C GLY A 48 -2.15 -1.92 8.17
N LEU A 49 -3.15 -1.15 7.76
CA LEU A 49 -2.95 0.12 7.06
C LEU A 49 -3.43 1.26 7.95
N ILE A 50 -2.55 2.23 8.19
CA ILE A 50 -2.86 3.39 9.02
C ILE A 50 -2.56 4.65 8.21
N LEU A 51 -3.56 5.52 8.06
CA LEU A 51 -3.34 6.82 7.42
C LEU A 51 -2.79 7.78 8.47
N LEU A 52 -1.55 8.22 8.27
CA LEU A 52 -0.89 9.11 9.23
C LEU A 52 -1.17 10.57 8.95
N ASP A 53 -1.23 10.95 7.67
CA ASP A 53 -1.43 12.35 7.28
C ASP A 53 -2.09 12.42 5.92
N GLY A 54 -2.86 13.49 5.69
CA GLY A 54 -3.60 13.68 4.46
C GLY A 54 -4.95 12.99 4.49
N GLU A 55 -5.51 12.74 3.31
CA GLU A 55 -6.76 12.01 3.14
C GLU A 55 -6.60 11.00 2.01
N ALA A 56 -7.32 9.90 2.10
CA ALA A 56 -7.22 8.85 1.11
C ALA A 56 -8.55 8.13 0.94
N GLU A 57 -8.69 7.46 -0.18
CA GLU A 57 -9.80 6.55 -0.44
C GLU A 57 -9.23 5.14 -0.58
N LEU A 58 -9.71 4.24 0.24
CA LEU A 58 -9.35 2.82 0.18
C LEU A 58 -10.46 2.09 -0.54
N SER A 59 -10.14 1.55 -1.71
CA SER A 59 -11.11 0.86 -2.56
C SER A 59 -10.91 -0.64 -2.50
N PHE A 60 -12.02 -1.35 -2.49
CA PHE A 60 -12.09 -2.80 -2.64
C PHE A 60 -12.76 -3.11 -3.98
N LEU A 61 -13.04 -4.37 -4.27
CA LEU A 61 -13.65 -4.70 -5.57
C LEU A 61 -15.09 -4.17 -5.69
N SER A 62 -15.83 -4.15 -4.59
CA SER A 62 -17.26 -3.80 -4.63
C SER A 62 -17.62 -2.48 -3.96
N ASP A 63 -16.71 -1.91 -3.17
CA ASP A 63 -17.00 -0.68 -2.43
C ASP A 63 -15.71 0.05 -2.08
N SER A 64 -15.86 1.18 -1.42
CA SER A 64 -14.71 1.96 -0.95
C SER A 64 -15.06 2.70 0.32
N CYS A 65 -14.04 3.17 1.02
CA CYS A 65 -14.23 4.01 2.20
C CYS A 65 -13.19 5.11 2.20
N LYS A 66 -13.58 6.24 2.80
CA LYS A 66 -12.67 7.38 2.96
C LYS A 66 -11.93 7.26 4.27
N LEU A 67 -10.64 7.52 4.22
CA LEU A 67 -9.76 7.45 5.38
C LEU A 67 -9.33 8.85 5.79
N LYS A 68 -9.31 9.06 7.10
CA LYS A 68 -8.76 10.28 7.71
C LYS A 68 -7.74 9.87 8.77
N PRO A 69 -6.81 10.75 9.13
CA PRO A 69 -5.89 10.46 10.23
C PRO A 69 -6.65 10.39 11.56
N VAL A 70 -6.38 9.44 12.42
CA VAL A 70 -5.43 8.34 12.26
C VAL A 70 -6.25 7.06 12.19
N SER A 71 -6.85 6.80 11.04
CA SER A 71 -7.68 5.61 10.89
C SER A 71 -6.84 4.38 10.59
N LYS A 72 -7.32 3.22 11.03
CA LYS A 72 -6.64 1.95 10.86
C LYS A 72 -7.59 0.98 10.16
N THR A 73 -7.07 0.26 9.18
CA THR A 73 -7.82 -0.79 8.48
C THR A 73 -6.97 -2.04 8.43
N MET A 74 -7.57 -3.17 8.78
CA MET A 74 -6.92 -4.47 8.65
C MET A 74 -7.32 -5.10 7.32
N ILE A 75 -6.33 -5.40 6.50
CA ILE A 75 -6.52 -5.99 5.17
C ILE A 75 -6.03 -7.43 5.23
N ARG A 76 -6.98 -8.36 5.16
CA ARG A 76 -6.67 -9.78 5.29
C ARG A 76 -6.11 -10.36 3.99
N LYS A 77 -5.56 -11.55 4.09
CA LYS A 77 -5.02 -12.29 2.93
C LYS A 77 -6.05 -12.37 1.81
N GLY A 78 -5.59 -12.12 0.59
CA GLY A 78 -6.40 -12.28 -0.60
C GLY A 78 -7.45 -11.19 -0.85
N LEU A 79 -7.51 -10.17 -0.02
CA LEU A 79 -8.48 -9.08 -0.20
C LEU A 79 -7.92 -8.03 -1.16
N PHE A 80 -8.55 -7.90 -2.33
CA PHE A 80 -8.13 -6.91 -3.32
C PHE A 80 -8.42 -5.50 -2.83
N HIS A 81 -7.43 -4.62 -2.94
CA HIS A 81 -7.55 -3.24 -2.46
C HIS A 81 -6.63 -2.30 -3.24
N SER A 82 -6.95 -1.01 -3.18
CA SER A 82 -6.16 0.07 -3.78
C SER A 82 -6.33 1.32 -2.92
N THR A 83 -5.27 2.06 -2.73
CA THR A 83 -5.28 3.29 -1.93
C THR A 83 -4.98 4.48 -2.83
N LYS A 84 -5.86 5.48 -2.82
CA LYS A 84 -5.70 6.72 -3.60
C LYS A 84 -5.60 7.90 -2.66
N ALA A 85 -4.60 8.75 -2.87
CA ALA A 85 -4.50 10.02 -2.13
C ALA A 85 -5.49 11.02 -2.70
N THR A 86 -6.29 11.64 -1.83
CA THR A 86 -7.31 12.60 -2.24
C THR A 86 -7.04 14.01 -1.75
N SER A 87 -6.07 14.20 -0.87
CA SER A 87 -5.68 15.52 -0.37
C SER A 87 -4.61 16.16 -1.24
N ASP A 88 -4.56 17.50 -1.22
CA ASP A 88 -3.66 18.28 -2.08
C ASP A 88 -2.19 17.95 -1.85
N ASN A 89 -1.80 17.65 -0.63
CA ASN A 89 -0.41 17.33 -0.29
C ASN A 89 -0.12 15.82 -0.32
N GLY A 90 -1.04 15.03 -0.87
CA GLY A 90 -0.89 13.59 -0.90
C GLY A 90 -1.26 12.94 0.42
N ALA A 91 -0.97 11.67 0.54
CA ALA A 91 -1.29 10.88 1.73
C ALA A 91 -0.06 10.15 2.23
N PHE A 92 0.13 10.14 3.55
CA PHE A 92 1.23 9.43 4.18
C PHE A 92 0.65 8.22 4.91
N VAL A 93 1.07 7.04 4.51
CA VAL A 93 0.48 5.77 4.96
C VAL A 93 1.54 4.94 5.65
N PHE A 94 1.16 4.32 6.75
CA PHE A 94 1.98 3.37 7.46
C PHE A 94 1.35 1.98 7.31
N GLU A 95 2.15 1.00 6.85
CA GLU A 95 1.66 -0.36 6.68
C GLU A 95 2.47 -1.33 7.51
N ILE A 96 1.78 -2.25 8.15
CA ILE A 96 2.37 -3.32 8.94
C ILE A 96 2.03 -4.62 8.22
N GLU A 97 3.05 -5.37 7.77
CA GLU A 97 2.80 -6.66 7.12
C GLU A 97 3.26 -7.82 7.99
N THR A 98 2.51 -8.90 7.93
CA THR A 98 2.87 -10.13 8.62
C THR A 98 2.32 -11.35 7.88
N PRO A 99 3.16 -12.35 7.53
CA PRO A 99 4.62 -12.34 7.60
C PRO A 99 5.23 -11.40 6.57
N VAL A 100 6.54 -11.20 6.62
CA VAL A 100 7.24 -10.35 5.65
C VAL A 100 7.36 -11.10 4.33
N GLN A 101 6.68 -10.58 3.29
CA GLN A 101 6.64 -11.21 1.96
C GLN A 101 6.67 -10.10 0.91
N LYS A 102 7.87 -9.67 0.53
CA LYS A 102 8.05 -8.47 -0.31
C LYS A 102 7.45 -8.59 -1.71
N HIS A 103 7.33 -9.81 -2.22
CA HIS A 103 6.81 -10.06 -3.57
C HIS A 103 5.50 -10.84 -3.57
N ASP A 104 4.83 -10.89 -2.43
CA ASP A 104 3.55 -11.57 -2.27
C ASP A 104 2.43 -10.64 -2.76
N LEU A 105 2.25 -10.58 -4.07
CA LEU A 105 1.33 -9.62 -4.66
C LEU A 105 0.76 -10.12 -5.98
N VAL A 106 -0.56 -10.06 -6.11
CA VAL A 106 -1.28 -10.30 -7.36
C VAL A 106 -1.95 -8.99 -7.76
N ARG A 107 -1.56 -8.45 -8.91
CA ARG A 107 -2.07 -7.18 -9.39
C ARG A 107 -3.18 -7.40 -10.41
N LEU A 108 -4.37 -6.88 -10.11
CA LEU A 108 -5.54 -7.02 -10.99
C LEU A 108 -5.64 -5.85 -11.96
N GLU A 109 -5.56 -4.63 -11.44
CA GLU A 109 -5.62 -3.40 -12.23
C GLU A 109 -4.55 -2.44 -11.76
N ASP A 110 -3.99 -1.68 -12.72
CA ASP A 110 -2.96 -0.72 -12.38
C ASP A 110 -3.03 0.46 -13.36
N LYS A 111 -3.15 1.66 -12.81
CA LYS A 111 -3.15 2.91 -13.56
C LYS A 111 -1.88 3.09 -14.40
N TYR A 112 -0.81 2.40 -14.05
CA TYR A 112 0.52 2.58 -14.63
C TYR A 112 0.96 1.40 -15.50
N GLY A 113 0.05 0.48 -15.85
CA GLY A 113 0.33 -0.62 -16.77
C GLY A 113 1.14 -1.77 -16.22
N ARG A 114 1.08 -2.01 -14.91
CA ARG A 114 1.85 -3.09 -14.27
C ARG A 114 1.03 -4.33 -13.95
N GLU A 115 -0.15 -4.45 -14.58
CA GLU A 115 -1.03 -5.62 -14.34
C GLU A 115 -0.26 -6.92 -14.57
N GLY A 116 -0.49 -7.87 -13.67
CA GLY A 116 0.15 -9.19 -13.73
C GLY A 116 1.58 -9.24 -13.23
N LYS A 117 2.18 -8.11 -12.85
CA LYS A 117 3.54 -8.11 -12.32
C LYS A 117 3.50 -8.28 -10.79
N PRO A 118 4.35 -9.15 -10.22
CA PRO A 118 4.30 -9.48 -8.80
C PRO A 118 5.06 -8.50 -7.89
N TYR A 119 5.29 -7.28 -8.31
CA TYR A 119 5.98 -6.26 -7.51
C TYR A 119 5.26 -4.93 -7.61
N GLU A 120 5.38 -4.14 -6.58
CA GLU A 120 4.79 -2.80 -6.55
C GLU A 120 5.60 -1.74 -7.26
#